data_2144105e24eaa08ead29144bce912758
#
_entry.id   2144105e24eaa08ead29144bce912758
#
_cell.length_a   1.000
_cell.length_b   1.000
_cell.length_c   1.000
_cell.angle_alpha   90.00
_cell.angle_beta   90.00
_cell.angle_gamma   90.00
#
_symmetry.space_group_name_H-M   'P 1'
#
loop_
_entity.id
_entity.type
_entity.pdbx_description
1 polymer ?
#
loop_
_entity_poly.entity_id
_entity_poly.type
_entity_poly.pdbx_seq_one_letter_code
_entity_poly.pdbx_strand_id
1 'polypeptide(L)' 'MSEIMEKKIYKEVNKNETETTINVLYKEEKICIYTNKVDLQKQLNKLLGEPTKEYKIKRSIVGSSWEI' A
#
# COMPACT_ATOMS: atom_id res chain seq x y z
N MET A 1 29.46 4.71 -5.13
CA MET A 1 28.47 4.81 -6.00
C MET A 1 27.16 4.76 -5.37
N SER A 2 26.37 5.48 -5.80
CA SER A 2 25.12 5.50 -5.17
C SER A 2 24.27 4.49 -5.79
N GLU A 3 23.46 3.92 -5.00
CA GLU A 3 22.52 3.12 -5.47
C GLU A 3 21.47 3.84 -6.11
N ILE A 4 20.99 3.38 -7.20
CA ILE A 4 19.86 3.95 -7.82
C ILE A 4 18.67 3.30 -7.21
N MET A 5 18.04 4.03 -6.31
CA MET A 5 16.86 3.53 -5.73
C MET A 5 15.73 3.85 -6.64
N GLU A 6 15.00 2.84 -7.01
CA GLU A 6 13.82 3.07 -7.79
C GLU A 6 12.83 3.81 -6.98
N LYS A 7 12.42 4.95 -7.43
CA LYS A 7 11.38 5.68 -6.77
C LYS A 7 10.06 5.09 -7.15
N LYS A 8 9.27 4.75 -6.15
CA LYS A 8 7.92 4.29 -6.42
C LYS A 8 7.07 5.47 -6.85
N ILE A 9 6.28 5.25 -7.88
CA ILE A 9 5.39 6.27 -8.38
C ILE A 9 3.99 5.94 -7.93
N TYR A 10 3.42 6.82 -7.13
CA TYR A 10 2.07 6.64 -6.62
C TYR A 10 1.10 7.53 -7.37
N LYS A 11 -0.09 7.03 -7.59
CA LYS A 11 -1.13 7.82 -8.22
C LYS A 11 -2.41 7.71 -7.40
N GLU A 12 -2.96 8.87 -7.04
CA GLU A 12 -4.19 8.88 -6.26
C GLU A 12 -5.37 8.57 -7.14
N VAL A 13 -6.28 7.72 -6.66
CA VAL A 13 -7.51 7.48 -7.40
C VAL A 13 -8.48 8.59 -7.08
N ASN A 14 -9.65 8.57 -7.73
CA ASN A 14 -10.68 9.58 -7.48
C ASN A 14 -11.10 9.56 -6.02
N LYS A 15 -11.48 10.74 -5.52
CA LYS A 15 -11.91 10.84 -4.14
C LYS A 15 -13.00 9.83 -3.80
N ASN A 16 -13.91 9.60 -4.73
CA ASN A 16 -15.01 8.70 -4.47
C ASN A 16 -14.59 7.23 -4.45
N GLU A 17 -13.38 6.95 -4.92
CA GLU A 17 -12.88 5.59 -4.95
C GLU A 17 -11.79 5.34 -3.94
N THR A 18 -11.46 6.36 -3.15
CA THR A 18 -10.43 6.19 -2.14
C THR A 18 -10.98 5.41 -0.98
N GLU A 19 -10.29 4.36 -0.57
CA GLU A 19 -10.75 3.56 0.54
C GLU A 19 -9.61 2.93 1.28
N THR A 20 -9.87 2.58 2.52
CA THR A 20 -8.93 1.88 3.36
C THR A 20 -9.71 0.82 4.11
N THR A 21 -9.23 -0.40 4.10
CA THR A 21 -9.90 -1.48 4.81
C THR A 21 -8.91 -2.19 5.72
N ILE A 22 -9.40 -2.64 6.86
CA ILE A 22 -8.61 -3.42 7.80
C ILE A 22 -9.42 -4.66 8.12
N ASN A 23 -8.86 -5.82 7.81
CA ASN A 23 -9.50 -7.09 8.08
C ASN A 23 -8.71 -7.86 9.10
N VAL A 24 -9.40 -8.39 10.09
CA VAL A 24 -8.76 -9.21 11.11
C VAL A 24 -9.21 -10.64 10.87
N LEU A 25 -8.25 -11.49 10.54
CA LEU A 25 -8.53 -12.89 10.26
C LEU A 25 -8.12 -13.70 11.50
N TYR A 26 -9.09 -13.92 12.36
CA TYR A 26 -8.81 -14.52 13.67
C TYR A 26 -8.24 -15.93 13.58
N LYS A 27 -8.77 -16.74 12.70
CA LYS A 27 -8.31 -18.11 12.59
C LYS A 27 -6.85 -18.16 12.13
N GLU A 28 -6.47 -17.23 11.27
CA GLU A 28 -5.12 -17.22 10.73
C GLU A 28 -4.22 -16.32 11.52
N GLU A 29 -4.78 -15.63 12.51
CA GLU A 29 -4.01 -14.69 13.34
C GLU A 29 -3.30 -13.67 12.48
N LYS A 30 -4.03 -13.12 11.51
CA LYS A 30 -3.48 -12.15 10.59
C LYS A 30 -4.31 -10.89 10.57
N ILE A 31 -3.65 -9.78 10.33
CA ILE A 31 -4.31 -8.52 10.09
C ILE A 31 -3.91 -8.07 8.70
N CYS A 32 -4.92 -7.80 7.87
CA CYS A 32 -4.66 -7.34 6.51
C CYS A 32 -5.12 -5.91 6.37
N ILE A 33 -4.25 -5.04 5.91
CA ILE A 33 -4.54 -3.64 5.72
C ILE A 33 -4.42 -3.32 4.25
N TYR A 34 -5.45 -2.73 3.67
CA TYR A 34 -5.40 -2.28 2.29
C TYR A 34 -5.77 -0.81 2.23
N THR A 35 -5.06 -0.06 1.43
CA THR A 35 -5.43 1.32 1.18
C THR A 35 -4.99 1.72 -0.21
N ASN A 36 -5.78 2.60 -0.83
CA ASN A 36 -5.39 3.19 -2.10
C ASN A 36 -5.15 4.69 -1.93
N LYS A 37 -5.07 5.18 -0.68
CA LYS A 37 -4.76 6.57 -0.44
C LYS A 37 -3.25 6.74 -0.42
N VAL A 38 -2.74 7.63 -1.25
CA VAL A 38 -1.30 7.75 -1.44
C VAL A 38 -0.57 8.09 -0.16
N ASP A 39 -1.06 9.08 0.57
CA ASP A 39 -0.38 9.48 1.80
C ASP A 39 -0.31 8.34 2.80
N LEU A 40 -1.39 7.59 2.94
CA LEU A 40 -1.43 6.51 3.88
C LEU A 40 -0.51 5.37 3.44
N GLN A 41 -0.44 5.11 2.14
CA GLN A 41 0.48 4.10 1.64
C GLN A 41 1.91 4.44 2.02
N LYS A 42 2.28 5.71 1.89
CA LYS A 42 3.62 6.12 2.23
C LYS A 42 3.90 6.00 3.72
N GLN A 43 2.92 6.35 4.54
CA GLN A 43 3.09 6.22 5.97
C GLN A 43 3.20 4.77 6.40
N LEU A 44 2.35 3.91 5.86
CA LEU A 44 2.39 2.50 6.22
C LEU A 44 3.67 1.85 5.72
N ASN A 45 4.18 2.31 4.59
CA ASN A 45 5.44 1.79 4.08
C ASN A 45 6.57 2.10 5.06
N LYS A 46 6.53 3.25 5.71
CA LYS A 46 7.53 3.59 6.69
C LYS A 46 7.38 2.80 7.98
N LEU A 47 6.14 2.56 8.37
CA LEU A 47 5.89 1.89 9.64
C LEU A 47 5.96 0.38 9.55
N LEU A 48 5.47 -0.17 8.47
CA LEU A 48 5.36 -1.62 8.33
C LEU A 48 6.33 -2.21 7.32
N GLY A 49 7.04 -1.37 6.58
CA GLY A 49 7.96 -1.85 5.56
C GLY A 49 7.25 -2.04 4.24
N GLU A 50 7.86 -2.81 3.36
CA GLU A 50 7.30 -3.02 2.05
C GLU A 50 5.95 -3.71 2.12
N PRO A 51 5.01 -3.31 1.27
CA PRO A 51 3.71 -3.95 1.28
C PRO A 51 3.80 -5.39 0.77
N THR A 52 2.86 -6.20 1.23
CA THR A 52 2.76 -7.57 0.77
C THR A 52 2.35 -7.58 -0.71
N LYS A 53 1.51 -6.64 -1.10
CA LYS A 53 1.02 -6.57 -2.45
C LYS A 53 0.86 -5.13 -2.85
N GLU A 54 1.23 -4.81 -4.10
CA GLU A 54 1.03 -3.50 -4.65
C GLU A 54 0.15 -3.62 -5.88
N TYR A 55 -0.82 -2.74 -6.00
CA TYR A 55 -1.72 -2.71 -7.14
C TYR A 55 -1.29 -1.56 -8.03
N LYS A 56 -1.02 -1.86 -9.30
CA LYS A 56 -0.49 -0.87 -10.22
C LYS A 56 -1.36 -0.73 -11.45
N ILE A 57 -1.41 0.49 -11.96
CA ILE A 57 -1.96 0.75 -13.28
C ILE A 57 -0.81 1.34 -14.05
N LYS A 58 -0.38 0.63 -15.09
CA LYS A 58 0.81 0.98 -15.84
C LYS A 58 1.99 1.00 -14.89
N ARG A 59 2.61 2.14 -14.68
CA ARG A 59 3.76 2.23 -13.80
C ARG A 59 3.45 2.87 -12.46
N SER A 60 2.20 3.22 -12.23
CA SER A 60 1.83 3.93 -11.02
C SER A 60 1.19 2.98 -10.03
N ILE A 61 1.55 3.14 -8.76
CA ILE A 61 0.98 2.35 -7.69
C ILE A 61 -0.30 3.04 -7.25
N VAL A 62 -1.41 2.34 -7.37
CA VAL A 62 -2.70 2.91 -7.01
C VAL A 62 -3.25 2.33 -5.71
N GLY A 63 -2.62 1.29 -5.19
CA GLY A 63 -3.04 0.72 -3.90
C GLY A 63 -1.99 -0.21 -3.37
N SER A 64 -2.04 -0.50 -2.08
CA SER A 64 -1.10 -1.41 -1.45
C SER A 64 -1.80 -2.14 -0.31
N SER A 65 -1.33 -3.34 -0.02
CA SER A 65 -1.86 -4.07 1.11
C SER A 65 -0.71 -4.67 1.91
N TRP A 66 -0.96 -4.78 3.21
CA TRP A 66 0.01 -5.35 4.13
C TRP A 66 -0.65 -6.46 4.92
N GLU A 67 0.08 -7.55 5.14
CA GLU A 67 -0.37 -8.61 6.02
C GLU A 67 0.59 -8.67 7.19
N ILE A 68 0.04 -8.62 8.38
CA ILE A 68 0.87 -8.61 9.58
C ILE A 68 0.73 -9.90 10.35
#